data_535a1c8e2fdb63fa75899a7cb068e19e
#
_entry.id   535a1c8e2fdb63fa75899a7cb068e19e
#
_cell.length_a   1.000
_cell.length_b   1.000
_cell.length_c   1.000
_cell.angle_alpha   90.00
_cell.angle_beta   90.00
_cell.angle_gamma   90.00
#
_symmetry.space_group_name_H-M   'P 1'
#
loop_
_entity.id
_entity.type
_entity.pdbx_description
1 polymer ?
#
loop_
_entity_poly.entity_id
_entity_poly.type
_entity_poly.pdbx_seq_one_letter_code
_entity_poly.pdbx_strand_id
1 'polypeptide(L)'
;RQYQKEFFKSALERSTKSKIKAYTFKDEDQNKTQAFIDKLLRHKIEVYQTAKNSFSVPTEQKQYRMVQSFFETYETYRDSVYYDASAWSVAHFYNIKYQEASKIPQGKRIKKASDLGTLVPLKKSNYAYAVNAQDYNIPALIQGLQDNNLVASTAFKPFQTKGNLAFPYGSLVIPVALQSKSSEETYTVLQTLQKQHQVQIHGLPTGFSTQGVDLGSRNIRPIKKPKVAMIIGEGTRSYEAGEVWHLLDTRVGMPITKVHQHRFKNLDLEKYNTLVLISGRYDWEDKMVTKLKKWIEKGNTIVAIGTANNTLIKHKIDNEKRVKKVEDSTATVKQKPYVDASENLGREELGGVFLKGNMDLSHPLNFGYIHKTISLYKNNLVWLNPSKSPYG
;
A
#
# COMPACT_ATOMS: atom_id res chain seq x y z
N ARG A 1 -33.36 20.58 -0.03
CA ARG A 1 -32.89 21.70 -0.91
C ARG A 1 -32.30 22.86 -0.12
N GLN A 2 -32.95 23.31 0.97
CA GLN A 2 -32.44 24.41 1.79
C GLN A 2 -31.13 24.04 2.48
N TYR A 3 -31.06 22.90 3.20
CA TYR A 3 -29.83 22.39 3.83
C TYR A 3 -28.66 22.24 2.86
N GLN A 4 -28.91 21.82 1.62
CA GLN A 4 -27.85 21.73 0.61
C GLN A 4 -27.29 23.11 0.25
N LYS A 5 -28.16 24.13 0.09
CA LYS A 5 -27.73 25.51 -0.17
C LYS A 5 -26.92 26.07 1.00
N GLU A 6 -27.41 25.87 2.22
CA GLU A 6 -26.72 26.30 3.44
C GLU A 6 -25.38 25.61 3.62
N PHE A 7 -25.30 24.30 3.32
CA PHE A 7 -24.05 23.54 3.35
C PHE A 7 -22.97 24.16 2.44
N PHE A 8 -23.31 24.45 1.19
CA PHE A 8 -22.36 25.07 0.25
C PHE A 8 -22.05 26.52 0.60
N LYS A 9 -23.04 27.32 1.02
CA LYS A 9 -22.83 28.70 1.45
C LYS A 9 -21.88 28.77 2.65
N SER A 10 -22.15 27.99 3.69
CA SER A 10 -21.29 27.92 4.89
C SER A 10 -19.89 27.39 4.58
N ALA A 11 -19.74 26.49 3.59
CA ALA A 11 -18.44 26.01 3.15
C ALA A 11 -17.61 27.14 2.52
N LEU A 12 -18.19 27.93 1.62
CA LEU A 12 -17.53 29.10 1.01
C LEU A 12 -17.16 30.15 2.05
N GLU A 13 -18.07 30.50 2.95
CA GLU A 13 -17.81 31.47 4.02
C GLU A 13 -16.66 31.02 4.94
N ARG A 14 -16.56 29.73 5.24
CA ARG A 14 -15.46 29.17 6.03
C ARG A 14 -14.15 29.17 5.25
N SER A 15 -14.18 28.88 3.96
CA SER A 15 -12.98 28.82 3.12
C SER A 15 -12.31 30.20 3.00
N THR A 16 -13.09 31.28 2.84
CA THR A 16 -12.58 32.64 2.81
C THR A 16 -11.93 33.08 4.12
N LYS A 17 -12.49 32.63 5.27
CA LYS A 17 -11.98 32.90 6.61
C LYS A 17 -10.83 32.00 7.04
N SER A 18 -10.55 30.92 6.31
CA SER A 18 -9.47 29.98 6.64
C SER A 18 -8.11 30.67 6.62
N LYS A 19 -7.28 30.40 7.63
CA LYS A 19 -5.87 30.81 7.66
C LYS A 19 -5.05 29.98 6.66
N ILE A 20 -5.43 28.73 6.42
CA ILE A 20 -4.82 27.85 5.42
C ILE A 20 -5.44 28.22 4.07
N LYS A 21 -4.65 28.77 3.16
CA LYS A 21 -5.08 29.18 1.84
C LYS A 21 -4.87 28.10 0.79
N ALA A 22 -3.94 27.20 1.02
CA ALA A 22 -3.74 26.04 0.17
C ALA A 22 -3.04 24.90 0.94
N TYR A 23 -3.21 23.68 0.45
CA TYR A 23 -2.33 22.56 0.76
C TYR A 23 -1.36 22.34 -0.39
N THR A 24 -0.08 22.19 -0.08
CA THR A 24 0.97 21.94 -1.06
C THR A 24 1.62 20.60 -0.83
N PHE A 25 1.95 19.89 -1.90
CA PHE A 25 2.65 18.61 -1.82
C PHE A 25 3.62 18.41 -2.96
N LYS A 26 4.63 17.59 -2.71
CA LYS A 26 5.64 17.17 -3.68
C LYS A 26 5.87 15.68 -3.52
N ASP A 27 5.91 14.95 -4.62
CA ASP A 27 6.23 13.53 -4.63
C ASP A 27 7.00 13.15 -5.90
N GLU A 28 7.98 12.27 -5.76
CA GLU A 28 8.80 11.81 -6.89
C GLU A 28 8.14 10.65 -7.65
N ASP A 29 7.21 9.92 -7.01
CA ASP A 29 6.42 8.88 -7.66
C ASP A 29 5.26 9.50 -8.45
N GLN A 30 5.46 9.61 -9.77
CA GLN A 30 4.50 10.22 -10.67
C GLN A 30 3.19 9.45 -10.75
N ASN A 31 3.23 8.12 -10.76
CA ASN A 31 2.03 7.29 -10.84
C ASN A 31 1.18 7.38 -9.57
N LYS A 32 1.81 7.42 -8.40
CA LYS A 32 1.13 7.68 -7.12
C LYS A 32 0.50 9.07 -7.10
N THR A 33 1.25 10.07 -7.55
CA THR A 33 0.78 11.45 -7.66
C THR A 33 -0.41 11.57 -8.61
N GLN A 34 -0.34 10.93 -9.77
CA GLN A 34 -1.46 10.88 -10.73
C GLN A 34 -2.70 10.24 -10.10
N ALA A 35 -2.54 9.10 -9.41
CA ALA A 35 -3.64 8.41 -8.76
C ALA A 35 -4.30 9.28 -7.67
N PHE A 36 -3.50 10.02 -6.89
CA PHE A 36 -4.01 10.94 -5.89
C PHE A 36 -4.72 12.15 -6.51
N ILE A 37 -4.12 12.78 -7.52
CA ILE A 37 -4.71 13.92 -8.24
C ILE A 37 -5.99 13.50 -8.96
N ASP A 38 -6.04 12.31 -9.56
CA ASP A 38 -7.27 11.78 -10.16
C ASP A 38 -8.41 11.70 -9.14
N LYS A 39 -8.12 11.26 -7.90
CA LYS A 39 -9.11 11.28 -6.81
C LYS A 39 -9.60 12.70 -6.51
N LEU A 40 -8.71 13.67 -6.41
CA LEU A 40 -9.08 15.06 -6.19
C LEU A 40 -9.97 15.58 -7.33
N LEU A 41 -9.60 15.35 -8.58
CA LEU A 41 -10.35 15.78 -9.75
C LEU A 41 -11.73 15.12 -9.85
N ARG A 42 -11.87 13.84 -9.51
CA ARG A 42 -13.18 13.14 -9.43
C ARG A 42 -14.14 13.78 -8.44
N HIS A 43 -13.61 14.32 -7.35
CA HIS A 43 -14.36 15.11 -6.39
C HIS A 43 -14.51 16.59 -6.78
N LYS A 44 -14.15 16.95 -8.03
CA LYS A 44 -14.20 18.32 -8.57
C LYS A 44 -13.35 19.32 -7.79
N ILE A 45 -12.31 18.85 -7.12
CA ILE A 45 -11.34 19.68 -6.43
C ILE A 45 -10.35 20.23 -7.47
N GLU A 46 -10.09 21.53 -7.42
CA GLU A 46 -9.12 22.18 -8.26
C GLU A 46 -7.70 21.95 -7.75
N VAL A 47 -6.82 21.54 -8.67
CA VAL A 47 -5.40 21.27 -8.39
C VAL A 47 -4.55 22.04 -9.38
N TYR A 48 -3.44 22.59 -8.92
CA TYR A 48 -2.50 23.36 -9.72
C TYR A 48 -1.10 22.78 -9.62
N GLN A 49 -0.42 22.65 -10.74
CA GLN A 49 1.00 22.33 -10.79
C GLN A 49 1.83 23.61 -10.66
N THR A 50 2.62 23.72 -9.59
CA THR A 50 3.41 24.91 -9.29
C THR A 50 4.86 24.80 -9.76
N ALA A 51 5.39 23.57 -9.81
CA ALA A 51 6.68 23.23 -10.39
C ALA A 51 6.70 21.73 -10.76
N LYS A 52 7.83 21.23 -11.28
CA LYS A 52 8.00 19.80 -11.54
C LYS A 52 7.77 19.02 -10.24
N ASN A 53 6.86 18.04 -10.29
CA ASN A 53 6.45 17.17 -9.15
C ASN A 53 5.90 17.94 -7.94
N SER A 54 5.53 19.21 -8.09
CA SER A 54 5.02 20.05 -7.00
C SER A 54 3.62 20.59 -7.34
N PHE A 55 2.72 20.51 -6.38
CA PHE A 55 1.30 20.76 -6.57
C PHE A 55 0.72 21.60 -5.45
N SER A 56 -0.37 22.31 -5.76
CA SER A 56 -1.13 23.11 -4.81
C SER A 56 -2.62 22.85 -4.98
N VAL A 57 -3.33 22.74 -3.86
CA VAL A 57 -4.78 22.62 -3.77
C VAL A 57 -5.30 23.81 -2.96
N PRO A 58 -5.85 24.84 -3.62
CA PRO A 58 -6.44 25.97 -2.92
C PRO A 58 -7.59 25.54 -2.01
N THR A 59 -7.73 26.16 -0.85
CA THR A 59 -8.86 25.93 0.06
C THR A 59 -10.10 26.70 -0.38
N GLU A 60 -9.91 27.88 -0.97
CA GLU A 60 -11.02 28.73 -1.43
C GLU A 60 -11.61 28.21 -2.75
N GLN A 61 -12.42 27.17 -2.62
CA GLN A 61 -13.14 26.56 -3.74
C GLN A 61 -14.46 25.92 -3.27
N LYS A 62 -15.35 25.64 -4.23
CA LYS A 62 -16.70 25.09 -3.95
C LYS A 62 -16.67 23.81 -3.12
N GLN A 63 -15.61 23.01 -3.29
CA GLN A 63 -15.43 21.71 -2.62
C GLN A 63 -14.59 21.83 -1.32
N TYR A 64 -14.59 22.98 -0.66
CA TYR A 64 -13.78 23.23 0.53
C TYR A 64 -13.85 22.10 1.58
N ARG A 65 -15.06 21.63 1.92
CA ARG A 65 -15.22 20.55 2.92
C ARG A 65 -14.60 19.23 2.46
N MET A 66 -14.64 18.96 1.15
CA MET A 66 -13.96 17.78 0.60
C MET A 66 -12.44 17.98 0.61
N VAL A 67 -11.94 19.19 0.35
CA VAL A 67 -10.50 19.50 0.53
C VAL A 67 -10.08 19.23 1.97
N GLN A 68 -10.89 19.64 2.96
CA GLN A 68 -10.61 19.31 4.36
C GLN A 68 -10.50 17.78 4.55
N SER A 69 -11.44 17.00 4.08
CA SER A 69 -11.39 15.53 4.20
C SER A 69 -10.15 14.90 3.56
N PHE A 70 -9.54 15.54 2.57
CA PHE A 70 -8.32 15.05 1.94
C PHE A 70 -7.06 15.37 2.72
N PHE A 71 -7.01 16.50 3.45
CA PHE A 71 -5.77 17.04 4.00
C PHE A 71 -5.82 17.36 5.49
N GLU A 72 -6.99 17.63 6.05
CA GLU A 72 -7.09 18.07 7.45
C GLU A 72 -6.75 16.94 8.41
N THR A 73 -5.96 17.23 9.43
CA THR A 73 -5.62 16.31 10.52
C THR A 73 -6.08 16.91 11.84
N TYR A 74 -6.58 16.06 12.72
CA TYR A 74 -6.98 16.43 14.06
C TYR A 74 -6.07 15.76 15.08
N GLU A 75 -5.36 16.55 15.87
CA GLU A 75 -4.49 16.05 16.94
C GLU A 75 -5.20 16.14 18.31
N THR A 76 -6.16 17.07 18.43
CA THR A 76 -6.93 17.27 19.65
C THR A 76 -8.41 17.32 19.34
N TYR A 77 -9.19 16.66 20.16
CA TYR A 77 -10.63 16.55 20.02
C TYR A 77 -11.35 17.30 21.13
N ARG A 78 -12.57 17.75 20.82
CA ARG A 78 -13.42 18.50 21.73
C ARG A 78 -13.83 17.67 22.94
N ASP A 79 -14.08 16.38 22.71
CA ASP A 79 -14.45 15.40 23.70
C ASP A 79 -13.34 14.37 23.89
N SER A 80 -13.22 13.84 25.11
CA SER A 80 -12.27 12.78 25.42
C SER A 80 -12.59 11.44 24.73
N VAL A 81 -13.81 11.31 24.21
CA VAL A 81 -14.28 10.17 23.43
C VAL A 81 -14.59 10.66 22.03
N TYR A 82 -13.73 10.32 21.09
CA TYR A 82 -13.92 10.61 19.68
C TYR A 82 -14.05 9.30 18.92
N TYR A 83 -15.17 9.15 18.25
CA TYR A 83 -15.40 8.06 17.33
C TYR A 83 -15.69 8.62 15.94
N ASP A 84 -14.84 8.33 14.98
CA ASP A 84 -15.08 8.62 13.57
C ASP A 84 -15.09 7.32 12.78
N ALA A 85 -16.22 7.04 12.16
CA ALA A 85 -16.35 5.92 11.25
C ALA A 85 -15.73 6.20 9.88
N SER A 86 -15.31 7.43 9.62
CA SER A 86 -14.78 7.90 8.35
C SER A 86 -13.26 7.97 8.38
N ALA A 87 -12.64 7.58 7.29
CA ALA A 87 -11.21 7.75 7.09
C ALA A 87 -10.93 9.20 6.64
N TRP A 88 -10.43 10.02 7.55
CA TRP A 88 -9.97 11.37 7.27
C TRP A 88 -8.54 11.39 6.75
N SER A 89 -8.17 12.51 6.10
CA SER A 89 -6.86 12.74 5.54
C SER A 89 -6.49 11.70 4.49
N VAL A 90 -7.26 11.69 3.41
CA VAL A 90 -7.05 10.76 2.27
C VAL A 90 -5.61 10.80 1.74
N ALA A 91 -4.91 11.94 1.89
CA ALA A 91 -3.48 12.06 1.55
C ALA A 91 -2.61 11.03 2.30
N HIS A 92 -2.97 10.65 3.54
CA HIS A 92 -2.24 9.64 4.30
C HIS A 92 -2.37 8.24 3.71
N PHE A 93 -3.52 7.87 3.11
CA PHE A 93 -3.67 6.59 2.42
C PHE A 93 -2.73 6.46 1.21
N TYR A 94 -2.42 7.58 0.55
CA TYR A 94 -1.45 7.63 -0.54
C TYR A 94 -0.02 7.86 -0.05
N ASN A 95 0.20 7.99 1.28
CA ASN A 95 1.49 8.39 1.85
C ASN A 95 2.04 9.67 1.19
N ILE A 96 1.16 10.60 0.85
CA ILE A 96 1.51 11.92 0.33
C ILE A 96 1.85 12.83 1.50
N LYS A 97 3.08 13.37 1.48
CA LYS A 97 3.50 14.40 2.43
C LYS A 97 3.06 15.77 1.91
N TYR A 98 2.35 16.51 2.73
CA TYR A 98 1.84 17.82 2.37
C TYR A 98 2.11 18.85 3.46
N GLN A 99 1.97 20.11 3.12
CA GLN A 99 2.15 21.25 4.00
C GLN A 99 1.02 22.25 3.81
N GLU A 100 0.66 22.94 4.88
CA GLU A 100 -0.26 24.05 4.88
C GLU A 100 0.45 25.31 4.36
N ALA A 101 -0.24 26.08 3.53
CA ALA A 101 0.26 27.35 3.01
C ALA A 101 -0.71 28.50 3.33
N SER A 102 -0.17 29.62 3.81
CA SER A 102 -0.91 30.86 4.09
C SER A 102 -1.20 31.70 2.84
N LYS A 103 -0.60 31.34 1.70
CA LYS A 103 -0.80 31.97 0.38
C LYS A 103 -1.03 30.87 -0.65
N ILE A 104 -1.78 31.19 -1.72
CA ILE A 104 -1.99 30.26 -2.83
C ILE A 104 -0.79 30.39 -3.79
N PRO A 105 0.05 29.34 -3.95
CA PRO A 105 1.12 29.35 -4.92
C PRO A 105 0.55 29.43 -6.35
N GLN A 106 1.17 30.23 -7.21
CA GLN A 106 0.80 30.29 -8.62
C GLN A 106 1.17 28.99 -9.34
N GLY A 107 0.33 28.56 -10.26
CA GLY A 107 0.56 27.33 -10.98
C GLY A 107 -0.41 27.13 -12.16
N LYS A 108 -0.11 26.13 -12.97
CA LYS A 108 -0.99 25.73 -14.08
C LYS A 108 -2.05 24.78 -13.56
N ARG A 109 -3.33 25.10 -13.82
CA ARG A 109 -4.45 24.21 -13.46
C ARG A 109 -4.35 22.88 -14.18
N ILE A 110 -4.48 21.78 -13.44
CA ILE A 110 -4.53 20.43 -13.96
C ILE A 110 -5.98 20.09 -14.31
N LYS A 111 -6.22 19.66 -15.55
CA LYS A 111 -7.53 19.22 -16.02
C LYS A 111 -7.68 17.71 -16.01
N LYS A 112 -6.60 16.99 -16.30
CA LYS A 112 -6.53 15.53 -16.31
C LYS A 112 -5.23 15.08 -15.61
N ALA A 113 -5.32 14.10 -14.75
CA ALA A 113 -4.14 13.56 -14.07
C ALA A 113 -3.15 12.91 -15.05
N SER A 114 -3.64 12.35 -16.16
CA SER A 114 -2.83 11.78 -17.24
C SER A 114 -1.88 12.77 -17.94
N ASP A 115 -2.11 14.09 -17.77
CA ASP A 115 -1.25 15.11 -18.37
C ASP A 115 0.10 15.28 -17.64
N LEU A 116 0.29 14.57 -16.49
CA LEU A 116 1.45 14.73 -15.63
C LEU A 116 2.63 13.81 -15.95
N GLY A 117 2.44 12.76 -16.73
CA GLY A 117 3.46 11.75 -16.99
C GLY A 117 3.97 11.79 -18.42
N THR A 118 5.28 11.78 -18.59
CA THR A 118 5.93 11.56 -19.90
C THR A 118 6.87 10.38 -19.78
N LEU A 119 6.53 9.28 -20.46
CA LEU A 119 7.44 8.15 -20.62
C LEU A 119 8.47 8.46 -21.69
N VAL A 120 9.73 8.10 -21.39
CA VAL A 120 10.75 8.08 -22.43
C VAL A 120 10.58 6.80 -23.24
N PRO A 121 10.67 6.84 -24.60
CA PRO A 121 10.59 5.67 -25.42
C PRO A 121 11.59 4.60 -24.98
N LEU A 122 11.13 3.35 -24.83
CA LEU A 122 11.96 2.24 -24.45
C LEU A 122 13.02 2.00 -25.54
N LYS A 123 14.30 2.00 -25.15
CA LYS A 123 15.39 1.61 -26.02
C LYS A 123 15.55 0.09 -26.01
N LYS A 124 15.62 -0.53 -27.18
CA LYS A 124 15.86 -1.97 -27.32
C LYS A 124 17.23 -2.35 -26.73
N SER A 125 17.26 -3.46 -26.01
CA SER A 125 18.48 -4.08 -25.51
C SER A 125 18.50 -5.57 -25.82
N ASN A 126 19.68 -6.09 -26.16
CA ASN A 126 19.91 -7.52 -26.32
C ASN A 126 20.45 -8.18 -25.03
N TYR A 127 20.70 -7.40 -23.97
CA TYR A 127 21.26 -7.92 -22.72
C TYR A 127 20.18 -8.00 -21.61
N ALA A 128 19.67 -6.87 -21.17
CA ALA A 128 18.65 -6.83 -20.12
C ALA A 128 17.85 -5.53 -20.15
N TYR A 129 16.73 -5.54 -19.40
CA TYR A 129 15.98 -4.34 -19.07
C TYR A 129 15.90 -4.20 -17.54
N ALA A 130 15.81 -2.96 -17.06
CA ALA A 130 15.64 -2.69 -15.65
C ALA A 130 14.54 -1.65 -15.39
N VAL A 131 13.93 -1.76 -14.20
CA VAL A 131 12.86 -0.87 -13.74
C VAL A 131 13.14 -0.46 -12.31
N ASN A 132 13.05 0.83 -12.02
CA ASN A 132 13.12 1.33 -10.65
C ASN A 132 11.88 0.87 -9.87
N ALA A 133 12.09 0.25 -8.71
CA ALA A 133 11.00 -0.27 -7.88
C ALA A 133 10.14 0.82 -7.22
N GLN A 134 10.62 2.06 -7.17
CA GLN A 134 9.96 3.17 -6.48
C GLN A 134 8.86 3.80 -7.33
N ASP A 135 8.00 2.97 -7.88
CA ASP A 135 6.85 3.37 -8.68
C ASP A 135 5.59 2.64 -8.18
N TYR A 136 4.53 3.37 -8.01
CA TYR A 136 3.24 2.90 -7.51
C TYR A 136 2.62 1.76 -8.33
N ASN A 137 2.95 1.65 -9.62
CA ASN A 137 2.41 0.65 -10.53
C ASN A 137 3.30 -0.60 -10.68
N ILE A 138 4.41 -0.71 -9.93
CA ILE A 138 5.28 -1.89 -9.98
C ILE A 138 4.55 -3.22 -9.75
N PRO A 139 3.64 -3.36 -8.77
CA PRO A 139 2.94 -4.62 -8.58
C PRO A 139 2.13 -5.05 -9.82
N ALA A 140 1.49 -4.10 -10.49
CA ALA A 140 0.74 -4.36 -11.73
C ALA A 140 1.68 -4.69 -12.91
N LEU A 141 2.83 -4.03 -13.00
CA LEU A 141 3.85 -4.35 -13.99
C LEU A 141 4.38 -5.77 -13.78
N ILE A 142 4.70 -6.17 -12.53
CA ILE A 142 5.15 -7.54 -12.22
C ILE A 142 4.11 -8.56 -12.67
N GLN A 143 2.83 -8.32 -12.37
CA GLN A 143 1.76 -9.20 -12.84
C GLN A 143 1.71 -9.26 -14.36
N GLY A 144 1.80 -8.12 -15.05
CA GLY A 144 1.86 -8.06 -16.51
C GLY A 144 3.04 -8.84 -17.12
N LEU A 145 4.24 -8.76 -16.51
CA LEU A 145 5.40 -9.55 -16.92
C LEU A 145 5.10 -11.04 -16.77
N GLN A 146 4.54 -11.47 -15.66
CA GLN A 146 4.23 -12.87 -15.37
C GLN A 146 3.12 -13.43 -16.27
N ASP A 147 2.13 -12.63 -16.63
CA ASP A 147 1.04 -13.04 -17.54
C ASP A 147 1.52 -13.20 -18.99
N ASN A 148 2.59 -12.49 -19.34
CA ASN A 148 3.27 -12.65 -20.62
C ASN A 148 4.41 -13.68 -20.58
N ASN A 149 4.53 -14.45 -19.50
CA ASN A 149 5.58 -15.44 -19.27
C ASN A 149 7.01 -14.87 -19.40
N LEU A 150 7.20 -13.62 -18.96
CA LEU A 150 8.52 -13.02 -18.86
C LEU A 150 9.13 -13.27 -17.48
N VAL A 151 10.37 -13.74 -17.48
CA VAL A 151 11.18 -13.92 -16.28
C VAL A 151 11.70 -12.56 -15.82
N ALA A 152 11.37 -12.19 -14.60
CA ALA A 152 11.90 -11.01 -13.94
C ALA A 152 12.57 -11.38 -12.62
N SER A 153 13.61 -10.65 -12.27
CA SER A 153 14.34 -10.75 -11.01
C SER A 153 14.21 -9.44 -10.23
N THR A 154 14.40 -9.50 -8.92
CA THR A 154 14.45 -8.32 -8.05
C THR A 154 15.82 -8.15 -7.43
N ALA A 155 16.27 -6.90 -7.30
CA ALA A 155 17.56 -6.54 -6.74
C ALA A 155 17.48 -6.45 -5.20
N PHE A 156 18.18 -7.32 -4.50
CA PHE A 156 18.35 -7.31 -3.05
C PHE A 156 19.48 -6.37 -2.58
N LYS A 157 20.19 -5.78 -3.50
CA LYS A 157 21.14 -4.69 -3.29
C LYS A 157 21.01 -3.68 -4.41
N PRO A 158 21.18 -2.37 -4.12
CA PRO A 158 21.15 -1.32 -5.13
C PRO A 158 22.26 -1.48 -6.15
N PHE A 159 22.02 -0.98 -7.34
CA PHE A 159 23.02 -0.85 -8.38
C PHE A 159 22.80 0.42 -9.20
N GLN A 160 23.85 0.87 -9.87
CA GLN A 160 23.83 2.01 -10.77
C GLN A 160 24.46 1.65 -12.09
N THR A 161 23.87 2.09 -13.20
CA THR A 161 24.37 1.83 -14.54
C THR A 161 24.98 3.07 -15.16
N LYS A 162 25.63 2.89 -16.31
CA LYS A 162 26.18 3.98 -17.11
C LYS A 162 25.12 5.05 -17.39
N GLY A 163 25.45 6.33 -17.24
CA GLY A 163 24.48 7.43 -17.35
C GLY A 163 23.79 7.79 -16.03
N ASN A 164 24.32 7.34 -14.90
CA ASN A 164 23.81 7.65 -13.54
C ASN A 164 22.38 7.17 -13.28
N LEU A 165 21.90 6.15 -13.98
CA LEU A 165 20.60 5.53 -13.68
C LEU A 165 20.76 4.67 -12.42
N ALA A 166 20.08 5.07 -11.36
CA ALA A 166 20.09 4.40 -10.07
C ALA A 166 18.89 3.46 -9.91
N PHE A 167 19.17 2.26 -9.42
CA PHE A 167 18.20 1.20 -9.17
C PHE A 167 18.30 0.78 -7.69
N PRO A 168 17.35 1.22 -6.85
CA PRO A 168 17.35 0.93 -5.41
C PRO A 168 16.96 -0.54 -5.13
N TYR A 169 16.89 -0.88 -3.83
CA TYR A 169 16.35 -2.16 -3.38
C TYR A 169 15.00 -2.47 -4.03
N GLY A 170 14.81 -3.71 -4.46
CA GLY A 170 13.56 -4.15 -5.08
C GLY A 170 13.46 -3.87 -6.58
N SER A 171 14.38 -3.11 -7.18
CA SER A 171 14.37 -2.82 -8.62
C SER A 171 14.34 -4.11 -9.44
N LEU A 172 13.57 -4.06 -10.54
CA LEU A 172 13.38 -5.22 -11.39
C LEU A 172 14.50 -5.31 -12.44
N VAL A 173 14.93 -6.52 -12.73
CA VAL A 173 15.84 -6.85 -13.83
C VAL A 173 15.19 -7.94 -14.69
N ILE A 174 15.10 -7.71 -15.99
CA ILE A 174 14.53 -8.63 -16.96
C ILE A 174 15.65 -9.01 -17.95
N PRO A 175 16.39 -10.09 -17.68
CA PRO A 175 17.48 -10.56 -18.56
C PRO A 175 16.90 -11.12 -19.86
N VAL A 176 17.40 -10.69 -21.01
CA VAL A 176 16.92 -11.15 -22.33
C VAL A 176 17.26 -12.64 -22.55
N ALA A 177 18.45 -13.08 -22.15
CA ALA A 177 18.89 -14.46 -22.33
C ALA A 177 18.08 -15.50 -21.52
N LEU A 178 17.33 -15.09 -20.51
CA LEU A 178 16.49 -15.99 -19.70
C LEU A 178 15.05 -16.06 -20.20
N GLN A 179 14.71 -15.33 -21.25
CA GLN A 179 13.37 -15.35 -21.80
C GLN A 179 13.18 -16.52 -22.77
N SER A 180 12.00 -17.12 -22.76
CA SER A 180 11.58 -18.09 -23.79
C SER A 180 11.22 -17.43 -25.12
N LYS A 181 11.01 -16.12 -25.12
CA LYS A 181 10.72 -15.26 -26.26
C LYS A 181 12.02 -14.73 -26.88
N SER A 182 11.99 -14.46 -28.17
CA SER A 182 13.08 -13.74 -28.84
C SER A 182 13.29 -12.33 -28.23
N SER A 183 14.47 -11.75 -28.50
CA SER A 183 14.78 -10.37 -28.09
C SER A 183 13.75 -9.37 -28.63
N GLU A 184 13.26 -9.57 -29.87
CA GLU A 184 12.27 -8.70 -30.51
C GLU A 184 10.89 -8.82 -29.85
N GLU A 185 10.42 -10.05 -29.64
CA GLU A 185 9.14 -10.30 -28.95
C GLU A 185 9.17 -9.77 -27.52
N THR A 186 10.28 -9.98 -26.79
CA THR A 186 10.48 -9.46 -25.44
C THR A 186 10.40 -7.93 -25.43
N TYR A 187 11.08 -7.28 -26.36
CA TYR A 187 11.05 -5.83 -26.50
C TYR A 187 9.63 -5.31 -26.77
N THR A 188 8.91 -5.93 -27.70
CA THR A 188 7.54 -5.57 -28.05
C THR A 188 6.58 -5.69 -26.88
N VAL A 189 6.68 -6.78 -26.11
CA VAL A 189 5.89 -6.98 -24.88
C VAL A 189 6.23 -5.89 -23.86
N LEU A 190 7.51 -5.62 -23.62
CA LEU A 190 7.93 -4.59 -22.64
C LEU A 190 7.50 -3.19 -23.05
N GLN A 191 7.50 -2.84 -24.34
CA GLN A 191 6.93 -1.57 -24.81
C GLN A 191 5.43 -1.46 -24.51
N THR A 192 4.69 -2.55 -24.73
CA THR A 192 3.26 -2.60 -24.43
C THR A 192 3.01 -2.43 -22.94
N LEU A 193 3.72 -3.16 -22.08
CA LEU A 193 3.60 -3.08 -20.62
C LEU A 193 4.02 -1.71 -20.08
N GLN A 194 5.08 -1.10 -20.62
CA GLN A 194 5.49 0.26 -20.26
C GLN A 194 4.34 1.26 -20.49
N LYS A 195 3.69 1.20 -21.64
CA LYS A 195 2.56 2.07 -21.99
C LYS A 195 1.32 1.76 -21.14
N GLN A 196 1.01 0.48 -20.94
CA GLN A 196 -0.17 0.04 -20.20
C GLN A 196 -0.10 0.45 -18.72
N HIS A 197 1.06 0.25 -18.08
CA HIS A 197 1.25 0.51 -16.66
C HIS A 197 1.85 1.89 -16.38
N GLN A 198 2.23 2.65 -17.42
CA GLN A 198 2.88 3.97 -17.30
C GLN A 198 4.15 3.94 -16.44
N VAL A 199 4.89 2.82 -16.46
CA VAL A 199 6.13 2.62 -15.71
C VAL A 199 7.33 2.71 -16.65
N GLN A 200 8.34 3.52 -16.29
CA GLN A 200 9.53 3.66 -17.11
C GLN A 200 10.40 2.39 -17.05
N ILE A 201 10.64 1.79 -18.21
CA ILE A 201 11.56 0.66 -18.39
C ILE A 201 12.82 1.16 -19.11
N HIS A 202 13.99 0.69 -18.69
CA HIS A 202 15.28 1.08 -19.24
C HIS A 202 15.97 -0.13 -19.88
N GLY A 203 16.38 0.00 -21.13
CA GLY A 203 17.24 -1.00 -21.81
C GLY A 203 18.70 -0.86 -21.35
N LEU A 204 19.29 -1.93 -20.88
CA LEU A 204 20.68 -1.98 -20.39
C LEU A 204 21.55 -2.78 -21.37
N PRO A 205 22.61 -2.18 -21.95
CA PRO A 205 23.45 -2.84 -22.96
C PRO A 205 24.46 -3.84 -22.36
N THR A 206 24.64 -3.82 -21.04
CA THR A 206 25.61 -4.66 -20.33
C THR A 206 25.12 -5.00 -18.93
N GLY A 207 25.67 -6.06 -18.34
CA GLY A 207 25.43 -6.46 -16.95
C GLY A 207 26.35 -5.79 -15.93
N PHE A 208 27.34 -5.03 -16.38
CA PHE A 208 28.26 -4.32 -15.48
C PHE A 208 27.63 -3.04 -14.93
N SER A 209 27.74 -2.89 -13.64
CA SER A 209 27.27 -1.72 -12.91
C SER A 209 28.42 -0.75 -12.63
N THR A 210 28.15 0.55 -12.65
CA THR A 210 29.14 1.57 -12.26
C THR A 210 29.30 1.66 -10.75
N GLN A 211 28.23 1.29 -10.02
CA GLN A 211 28.23 1.18 -8.56
C GLN A 211 27.28 0.08 -8.11
N GLY A 212 27.56 -0.53 -6.97
CA GLY A 212 26.73 -1.58 -6.39
C GLY A 212 27.02 -2.97 -6.97
N VAL A 213 25.98 -3.75 -7.23
CA VAL A 213 26.10 -5.14 -7.70
C VAL A 213 25.85 -5.25 -9.19
N ASP A 214 26.62 -6.12 -9.86
CA ASP A 214 26.39 -6.46 -11.26
C ASP A 214 25.13 -7.33 -11.44
N LEU A 215 24.54 -7.32 -12.64
CA LEU A 215 23.28 -8.03 -12.92
C LEU A 215 23.40 -9.56 -12.80
N GLY A 216 24.62 -10.11 -12.88
CA GLY A 216 24.92 -11.53 -12.64
C GLY A 216 25.08 -11.90 -11.15
N SER A 217 24.95 -10.95 -10.23
CA SER A 217 25.12 -11.17 -8.80
C SER A 217 24.03 -12.08 -8.23
N ARG A 218 24.37 -12.91 -7.23
CA ARG A 218 23.40 -13.66 -6.41
C ARG A 218 22.38 -12.79 -5.68
N ASN A 219 22.59 -11.46 -5.64
CA ASN A 219 21.66 -10.50 -5.08
C ASN A 219 20.57 -10.08 -6.09
N ILE A 220 20.65 -10.50 -7.33
CA ILE A 220 19.59 -10.37 -8.33
C ILE A 220 18.85 -11.71 -8.37
N ARG A 221 17.66 -11.77 -7.76
CA ARG A 221 16.94 -13.02 -7.50
C ARG A 221 15.65 -13.11 -8.30
N PRO A 222 15.34 -14.26 -8.92
CA PRO A 222 14.08 -14.43 -9.66
C PRO A 222 12.84 -14.21 -8.78
N ILE A 223 11.84 -13.56 -9.36
CA ILE A 223 10.52 -13.37 -8.75
C ILE A 223 9.66 -14.57 -9.09
N LYS A 224 9.13 -15.24 -8.05
CA LYS A 224 8.18 -16.34 -8.23
C LYS A 224 6.78 -15.77 -8.45
N LYS A 225 6.00 -16.38 -9.36
CA LYS A 225 4.60 -16.02 -9.56
C LYS A 225 3.76 -16.39 -8.33
N PRO A 226 3.07 -15.43 -7.70
CA PRO A 226 2.17 -15.73 -6.60
C PRO A 226 0.99 -16.58 -7.07
N LYS A 227 0.65 -17.61 -6.30
CA LYS A 227 -0.57 -18.42 -6.44
C LYS A 227 -1.35 -18.27 -5.16
N VAL A 228 -2.28 -17.31 -5.15
CA VAL A 228 -2.90 -16.81 -3.92
C VAL A 228 -4.25 -17.49 -3.67
N ALA A 229 -4.42 -18.04 -2.46
CA ALA A 229 -5.72 -18.35 -1.90
C ALA A 229 -6.03 -17.40 -0.74
N MET A 230 -7.26 -16.91 -0.67
CA MET A 230 -7.77 -16.10 0.44
C MET A 230 -8.92 -16.82 1.12
N ILE A 231 -8.86 -16.97 2.44
CA ILE A 231 -9.93 -17.61 3.21
C ILE A 231 -11.00 -16.58 3.56
N ILE A 232 -12.24 -16.91 3.21
CA ILE A 232 -13.43 -16.07 3.39
C ILE A 232 -14.58 -16.85 4.00
N GLY A 233 -15.69 -16.19 4.30
CA GLY A 233 -16.96 -16.79 4.71
C GLY A 233 -17.25 -16.58 6.20
N GLU A 234 -18.05 -17.46 6.78
CA GLU A 234 -18.46 -17.34 8.18
C GLU A 234 -17.27 -17.16 9.12
N GLY A 235 -17.45 -16.25 10.08
CA GLY A 235 -16.40 -15.91 11.05
C GLY A 235 -15.31 -14.99 10.53
N THR A 236 -15.29 -14.61 9.25
CA THR A 236 -14.34 -13.65 8.67
C THR A 236 -14.97 -12.32 8.32
N ARG A 237 -14.18 -11.24 8.32
CA ARG A 237 -14.66 -9.89 7.99
C ARG A 237 -14.81 -9.69 6.49
N SER A 238 -16.05 -9.58 6.01
CA SER A 238 -16.36 -9.44 4.59
C SER A 238 -15.80 -8.16 3.95
N TYR A 239 -15.76 -7.04 4.68
CA TYR A 239 -15.17 -5.79 4.19
C TYR A 239 -13.67 -5.94 3.91
N GLU A 240 -12.90 -6.53 4.81
CA GLU A 240 -11.48 -6.80 4.59
C GLU A 240 -11.25 -7.76 3.42
N ALA A 241 -12.13 -8.77 3.26
CA ALA A 241 -12.10 -9.65 2.08
C ALA A 241 -12.27 -8.84 0.79
N GLY A 242 -13.22 -7.90 0.78
CA GLY A 242 -13.47 -6.99 -0.34
C GLY A 242 -12.28 -6.08 -0.63
N GLU A 243 -11.67 -5.50 0.40
CA GLU A 243 -10.50 -4.61 0.28
C GLU A 243 -9.29 -5.33 -0.34
N VAL A 244 -8.95 -6.52 0.18
CA VAL A 244 -7.84 -7.32 -0.35
C VAL A 244 -8.13 -7.78 -1.78
N TRP A 245 -9.33 -8.28 -2.03
CA TRP A 245 -9.72 -8.72 -3.37
C TRP A 245 -9.71 -7.57 -4.37
N HIS A 246 -10.32 -6.44 -4.04
CA HIS A 246 -10.35 -5.26 -4.89
C HIS A 246 -8.94 -4.77 -5.22
N LEU A 247 -8.03 -4.73 -4.23
CA LEU A 247 -6.65 -4.35 -4.44
C LEU A 247 -5.95 -5.28 -5.44
N LEU A 248 -6.01 -6.59 -5.19
CA LEU A 248 -5.28 -7.57 -6.02
C LEU A 248 -5.89 -7.71 -7.41
N ASP A 249 -7.22 -7.79 -7.52
CA ASP A 249 -7.93 -7.98 -8.77
C ASP A 249 -7.92 -6.72 -9.64
N THR A 250 -8.41 -5.59 -9.11
CA THR A 250 -8.64 -4.39 -9.95
C THR A 250 -7.41 -3.53 -10.12
N ARG A 251 -6.54 -3.45 -9.10
CA ARG A 251 -5.38 -2.58 -9.16
C ARG A 251 -4.12 -3.30 -9.64
N VAL A 252 -3.91 -4.53 -9.18
CA VAL A 252 -2.73 -5.33 -9.55
C VAL A 252 -2.99 -6.18 -10.79
N GLY A 253 -4.25 -6.57 -11.03
CA GLY A 253 -4.64 -7.52 -12.08
C GLY A 253 -4.29 -8.97 -11.70
N MET A 254 -4.09 -9.25 -10.41
CA MET A 254 -3.70 -10.56 -9.90
C MET A 254 -4.94 -11.40 -9.58
N PRO A 255 -5.17 -12.53 -10.27
CA PRO A 255 -6.25 -13.43 -9.94
C PRO A 255 -5.99 -14.12 -8.60
N ILE A 256 -6.99 -14.14 -7.72
CA ILE A 256 -6.92 -14.84 -6.44
C ILE A 256 -8.07 -15.83 -6.30
N THR A 257 -7.81 -16.96 -5.64
CA THR A 257 -8.84 -17.96 -5.32
C THR A 257 -9.44 -17.64 -3.95
N LYS A 258 -10.76 -17.38 -3.92
CA LYS A 258 -11.51 -17.19 -2.67
C LYS A 258 -12.03 -18.54 -2.21
N VAL A 259 -11.65 -18.97 -1.00
CA VAL A 259 -11.98 -20.28 -0.44
C VAL A 259 -12.80 -20.08 0.83
N HIS A 260 -14.00 -20.63 0.85
CA HIS A 260 -14.81 -20.62 2.06
C HIS A 260 -14.16 -21.40 3.20
N GLN A 261 -14.20 -20.86 4.41
CA GLN A 261 -13.53 -21.43 5.59
C GLN A 261 -13.93 -22.91 5.81
N HIS A 262 -15.21 -23.28 5.63
CA HIS A 262 -15.65 -24.67 5.79
C HIS A 262 -15.02 -25.65 4.78
N ARG A 263 -14.56 -25.14 3.61
CA ARG A 263 -13.88 -25.94 2.58
C ARG A 263 -12.37 -26.00 2.78
N PHE A 264 -11.82 -25.16 3.64
CA PHE A 264 -10.38 -25.02 3.81
C PHE A 264 -9.70 -26.33 4.22
N LYS A 265 -10.33 -27.17 5.05
CA LYS A 265 -9.81 -28.49 5.45
C LYS A 265 -9.52 -29.42 4.26
N ASN A 266 -10.30 -29.29 3.18
CA ASN A 266 -10.19 -30.11 1.98
C ASN A 266 -9.40 -29.41 0.86
N LEU A 267 -8.89 -28.20 1.10
CA LEU A 267 -8.13 -27.47 0.12
C LEU A 267 -6.81 -28.17 -0.18
N ASP A 268 -6.52 -28.36 -1.46
CA ASP A 268 -5.21 -28.76 -1.93
C ASP A 268 -4.26 -27.55 -1.87
N LEU A 269 -3.49 -27.47 -0.79
CA LEU A 269 -2.54 -26.36 -0.57
C LEU A 269 -1.38 -26.36 -1.55
N GLU A 270 -1.06 -27.47 -2.21
CA GLU A 270 0.06 -27.55 -3.18
C GLU A 270 -0.21 -26.70 -4.44
N LYS A 271 -1.47 -26.35 -4.70
CA LYS A 271 -1.85 -25.44 -5.79
C LYS A 271 -1.49 -23.98 -5.52
N TYR A 272 -1.16 -23.64 -4.29
CA TYR A 272 -0.91 -22.27 -3.82
C TYR A 272 0.46 -22.15 -3.18
N ASN A 273 1.01 -20.95 -3.23
CA ASN A 273 2.23 -20.60 -2.52
C ASN A 273 2.04 -19.40 -1.55
N THR A 274 0.85 -18.82 -1.57
CA THR A 274 0.49 -17.70 -0.70
C THR A 274 -0.93 -17.89 -0.19
N LEU A 275 -1.10 -17.80 1.12
CA LEU A 275 -2.40 -17.87 1.80
C LEU A 275 -2.66 -16.53 2.49
N VAL A 276 -3.79 -15.90 2.18
CA VAL A 276 -4.24 -14.67 2.84
C VAL A 276 -5.35 -15.01 3.84
N LEU A 277 -5.13 -14.62 5.09
CA LEU A 277 -6.06 -14.73 6.20
C LEU A 277 -6.48 -13.32 6.61
N ILE A 278 -7.73 -12.96 6.34
CA ILE A 278 -8.32 -11.70 6.78
C ILE A 278 -8.75 -11.78 8.24
N SER A 279 -9.03 -10.66 8.90
CA SER A 279 -9.56 -10.68 10.27
C SER A 279 -10.74 -11.64 10.40
N GLY A 280 -10.66 -12.50 11.41
CA GLY A 280 -11.67 -13.51 11.64
C GLY A 280 -11.31 -14.48 12.75
N ARG A 281 -12.23 -15.39 13.00
CA ARG A 281 -12.05 -16.54 13.86
C ARG A 281 -11.89 -17.78 13.00
N TYR A 282 -10.78 -18.48 13.17
CA TYR A 282 -10.43 -19.69 12.44
C TYR A 282 -10.36 -20.87 13.44
N ASP A 283 -11.33 -21.77 13.36
CA ASP A 283 -11.38 -22.96 14.20
C ASP A 283 -10.73 -24.13 13.46
N TRP A 284 -9.41 -24.23 13.59
CA TRP A 284 -8.62 -25.28 12.92
C TRP A 284 -8.37 -26.47 13.83
N GLU A 285 -8.61 -27.67 13.31
CA GLU A 285 -8.23 -28.93 13.93
C GLU A 285 -6.69 -29.14 13.83
N ASP A 286 -6.11 -29.88 14.76
CA ASP A 286 -4.67 -30.15 14.82
C ASP A 286 -4.11 -30.76 13.53
N LYS A 287 -4.88 -31.60 12.85
CA LYS A 287 -4.51 -32.17 11.55
C LYS A 287 -4.30 -31.07 10.50
N MET A 288 -5.17 -30.07 10.49
CA MET A 288 -5.06 -28.94 9.57
C MET A 288 -3.86 -28.05 9.92
N VAL A 289 -3.65 -27.79 11.19
CA VAL A 289 -2.48 -27.02 11.69
C VAL A 289 -1.18 -27.72 11.27
N THR A 290 -1.09 -29.04 11.43
CA THR A 290 0.07 -29.84 11.01
C THR A 290 0.30 -29.75 9.51
N LYS A 291 -0.76 -29.87 8.70
CA LYS A 291 -0.70 -29.70 7.24
C LYS A 291 -0.18 -28.32 6.86
N LEU A 292 -0.66 -27.27 7.53
CA LEU A 292 -0.28 -25.90 7.26
C LEU A 292 1.18 -25.62 7.63
N LYS A 293 1.66 -26.13 8.78
CA LYS A 293 3.07 -26.02 9.19
C LYS A 293 4.00 -26.64 8.14
N LYS A 294 3.71 -27.87 7.69
CA LYS A 294 4.49 -28.54 6.65
C LYS A 294 4.48 -27.75 5.32
N TRP A 295 3.37 -27.11 5.01
CA TRP A 295 3.26 -26.28 3.80
C TRP A 295 4.13 -25.00 3.92
N ILE A 296 4.20 -24.38 5.10
CA ILE A 296 5.07 -23.22 5.37
C ILE A 296 6.56 -23.65 5.32
N GLU A 297 6.91 -24.80 5.87
CA GLU A 297 8.28 -25.35 5.86
C GLU A 297 8.82 -25.56 4.44
N LYS A 298 7.94 -25.74 3.45
CA LYS A 298 8.30 -25.78 2.02
C LYS A 298 8.65 -24.40 1.43
N GLY A 299 8.60 -23.33 2.23
CA GLY A 299 8.89 -21.94 1.81
C GLY A 299 7.69 -21.20 1.25
N ASN A 300 6.48 -21.59 1.61
CA ASN A 300 5.26 -20.89 1.27
C ASN A 300 4.93 -19.78 2.30
N THR A 301 4.06 -18.84 1.92
CA THR A 301 3.84 -17.61 2.68
C THR A 301 2.41 -17.53 3.21
N ILE A 302 2.25 -17.11 4.46
CA ILE A 302 0.97 -16.66 5.02
C ILE A 302 1.01 -15.14 5.20
N VAL A 303 -0.04 -14.47 4.77
CA VAL A 303 -0.32 -13.05 5.05
C VAL A 303 -1.52 -13.00 5.98
N ALA A 304 -1.31 -12.68 7.25
CA ALA A 304 -2.37 -12.59 8.26
C ALA A 304 -2.69 -11.13 8.58
N ILE A 305 -3.96 -10.77 8.51
CA ILE A 305 -4.45 -9.41 8.73
C ILE A 305 -5.23 -9.37 10.05
N GLY A 306 -4.97 -8.36 10.88
CA GLY A 306 -5.72 -8.06 12.09
C GLY A 306 -5.87 -9.26 13.02
N THR A 307 -7.11 -9.67 13.31
CA THR A 307 -7.39 -10.74 14.29
C THR A 307 -7.01 -12.15 13.82
N ALA A 308 -6.70 -12.35 12.52
CA ALA A 308 -6.19 -13.63 12.03
C ALA A 308 -4.87 -14.04 12.73
N ASN A 309 -4.06 -13.07 13.15
CA ASN A 309 -2.82 -13.31 13.90
C ASN A 309 -3.07 -14.08 15.20
N ASN A 310 -4.24 -13.92 15.84
CA ASN A 310 -4.58 -14.66 17.05
C ASN A 310 -4.59 -16.17 16.83
N THR A 311 -5.07 -16.61 15.66
CA THR A 311 -5.09 -18.03 15.30
C THR A 311 -3.69 -18.56 15.05
N LEU A 312 -2.81 -17.80 14.39
CA LEU A 312 -1.43 -18.21 14.15
C LEU A 312 -0.66 -18.35 15.46
N ILE A 313 -0.81 -17.40 16.38
CA ILE A 313 -0.20 -17.41 17.72
C ILE A 313 -0.74 -18.59 18.56
N LYS A 314 -2.07 -18.79 18.58
CA LYS A 314 -2.72 -19.88 19.32
C LYS A 314 -2.16 -21.25 18.92
N HIS A 315 -1.97 -21.48 17.63
CA HIS A 315 -1.49 -22.75 17.09
C HIS A 315 0.05 -22.82 16.97
N LYS A 316 0.77 -21.84 17.51
CA LYS A 316 2.24 -21.78 17.45
C LYS A 316 2.77 -21.92 16.01
N ILE A 317 2.08 -21.31 15.07
CA ILE A 317 2.53 -21.12 13.69
C ILE A 317 3.42 -19.89 13.65
N ASP A 318 3.05 -18.87 14.40
CA ASP A 318 3.81 -17.67 14.65
C ASP A 318 4.29 -17.64 16.10
N ASN A 319 5.54 -17.21 16.32
CA ASN A 319 6.15 -17.09 17.65
C ASN A 319 5.96 -15.71 18.26
N GLU A 320 5.31 -14.80 17.55
CA GLU A 320 5.05 -13.46 18.04
C GLU A 320 4.07 -13.47 19.22
N LYS A 321 4.12 -12.42 20.02
CA LYS A 321 3.27 -12.30 21.20
C LYS A 321 2.41 -11.03 21.11
N ARG A 322 1.15 -11.18 21.50
CA ARG A 322 0.30 -10.01 21.69
C ARG A 322 0.76 -9.19 22.88
N VAL A 323 0.65 -7.86 22.74
CA VAL A 323 0.68 -6.97 23.89
C VAL A 323 -0.49 -7.34 24.79
N LYS A 324 -0.21 -7.71 26.02
CA LYS A 324 -1.26 -7.95 27.02
C LYS A 324 -1.69 -6.62 27.63
N LYS A 325 -3.01 -6.44 27.82
CA LYS A 325 -3.52 -5.36 28.67
C LYS A 325 -2.95 -5.61 30.07
N VAL A 326 -2.28 -4.64 30.64
CA VAL A 326 -1.83 -4.74 32.04
C VAL A 326 -3.09 -4.60 32.88
N GLU A 327 -3.60 -5.72 33.37
CA GLU A 327 -4.64 -5.71 34.39
C GLU A 327 -3.94 -5.36 35.70
N ASP A 328 -4.25 -4.19 36.24
CA ASP A 328 -3.87 -3.85 37.61
C ASP A 328 -4.73 -4.70 38.54
N SER A 329 -4.14 -5.84 38.97
CA SER A 329 -4.80 -6.78 39.86
C SER A 329 -5.13 -6.18 41.26
N THR A 330 -4.59 -5.00 41.56
CA THR A 330 -4.86 -4.24 42.81
C THR A 330 -5.94 -3.16 42.61
N ALA A 331 -6.34 -2.90 41.38
CA ALA A 331 -7.38 -1.91 41.10
C ALA A 331 -8.75 -2.44 41.56
N THR A 332 -9.28 -1.85 42.58
CA THR A 332 -10.69 -2.02 42.98
C THR A 332 -11.57 -1.53 41.82
N VAL A 333 -12.46 -2.41 41.34
CA VAL A 333 -13.44 -2.03 40.31
C VAL A 333 -14.30 -0.89 40.83
N LYS A 334 -13.99 0.36 40.43
CA LYS A 334 -14.87 1.49 40.74
C LYS A 334 -16.14 1.37 39.88
N GLN A 335 -17.27 1.24 40.55
CA GLN A 335 -18.56 1.31 39.84
C GLN A 335 -18.67 2.65 39.12
N LYS A 336 -19.07 2.59 37.86
CA LYS A 336 -19.31 3.76 37.02
C LYS A 336 -20.83 3.92 36.81
N PRO A 337 -21.37 5.16 36.72
CA PRO A 337 -22.75 5.33 36.36
C PRO A 337 -23.09 4.67 35.02
N TYR A 338 -24.23 4.01 34.96
CA TYR A 338 -24.67 3.37 33.72
C TYR A 338 -24.84 4.33 32.54
N VAL A 339 -25.24 5.59 32.85
CA VAL A 339 -25.37 6.64 31.84
C VAL A 339 -24.07 6.88 31.07
N ASP A 340 -22.91 6.63 31.66
CA ASP A 340 -21.60 6.82 31.06
C ASP A 340 -21.08 5.54 30.36
N ALA A 341 -21.89 4.47 30.30
CA ALA A 341 -21.43 3.16 29.80
C ALA A 341 -20.96 3.23 28.34
N SER A 342 -21.70 3.93 27.46
CA SER A 342 -21.34 4.07 26.05
C SER A 342 -20.04 4.86 25.86
N GLU A 343 -19.83 5.92 26.63
CA GLU A 343 -18.62 6.73 26.60
C GLU A 343 -17.41 5.93 27.09
N ASN A 344 -17.58 5.20 28.18
CA ASN A 344 -16.51 4.35 28.70
C ASN A 344 -16.13 3.21 27.75
N LEU A 345 -17.10 2.63 27.04
CA LEU A 345 -16.85 1.65 25.99
C LEU A 345 -16.15 2.31 24.80
N GLY A 346 -16.59 3.48 24.36
CA GLY A 346 -15.99 4.22 23.27
C GLY A 346 -14.51 4.57 23.50
N ARG A 347 -14.10 4.82 24.75
CA ARG A 347 -12.69 5.06 25.11
C ARG A 347 -11.79 3.83 24.90
N GLU A 348 -12.37 2.64 24.88
CA GLU A 348 -11.64 1.38 24.69
C GLU A 348 -11.62 0.92 23.23
N GLU A 349 -12.31 1.63 22.33
CA GLU A 349 -12.38 1.29 20.92
C GLU A 349 -11.38 2.10 20.07
N LEU A 350 -10.96 1.49 18.97
CA LEU A 350 -10.16 2.13 17.92
C LEU A 350 -10.96 2.09 16.62
N GLY A 351 -11.71 3.13 16.34
CA GLY A 351 -12.56 3.24 15.15
C GLY A 351 -11.77 3.40 13.86
N GLY A 352 -10.65 4.12 13.94
CA GLY A 352 -9.72 4.29 12.82
C GLY A 352 -8.72 5.40 13.12
N VAL A 353 -7.44 5.13 12.87
CA VAL A 353 -6.36 6.08 13.11
C VAL A 353 -5.22 5.86 12.13
N PHE A 354 -4.53 6.94 11.76
CA PHE A 354 -3.25 6.87 11.08
C PHE A 354 -2.11 6.88 12.09
N LEU A 355 -1.28 5.86 12.01
CA LEU A 355 -0.05 5.74 12.79
C LEU A 355 1.15 5.98 11.89
N LYS A 356 2.18 6.62 12.43
CA LYS A 356 3.47 6.74 11.77
C LYS A 356 4.29 5.48 12.04
N GLY A 357 4.50 4.67 10.99
CA GLY A 357 5.38 3.51 11.03
C GLY A 357 6.80 3.86 10.57
N ASN A 358 7.80 3.16 11.11
CA ASN A 358 9.18 3.20 10.62
C ASN A 358 9.49 1.89 9.91
N MET A 359 10.20 1.98 8.78
CA MET A 359 10.53 0.85 7.92
C MET A 359 12.03 0.76 7.69
N ASP A 360 12.54 -0.48 7.64
CA ASP A 360 13.84 -0.76 7.04
C ASP A 360 13.67 -0.95 5.53
N LEU A 361 14.19 -0.02 4.74
CA LEU A 361 14.08 -0.05 3.27
C LEU A 361 14.88 -1.19 2.63
N SER A 362 15.77 -1.86 3.35
CA SER A 362 16.50 -3.03 2.88
C SER A 362 15.72 -4.34 3.05
N HIS A 363 14.64 -4.32 3.85
CA HIS A 363 13.77 -5.49 4.04
C HIS A 363 12.86 -5.69 2.82
N PRO A 364 12.73 -6.93 2.29
CA PRO A 364 11.96 -7.17 1.06
C PRO A 364 10.50 -6.72 1.08
N LEU A 365 9.83 -6.74 2.24
CA LEU A 365 8.46 -6.22 2.38
C LEU A 365 8.36 -4.70 2.15
N ASN A 366 9.48 -3.98 2.26
CA ASN A 366 9.55 -2.53 2.12
C ASN A 366 10.18 -2.09 0.79
N PHE A 367 10.45 -3.03 -0.13
CA PHE A 367 10.94 -2.69 -1.45
C PHE A 367 9.93 -1.81 -2.20
N GLY A 368 10.45 -0.79 -2.87
CA GLY A 368 9.63 0.20 -3.57
C GLY A 368 9.27 1.46 -2.77
N TYR A 369 9.45 1.46 -1.45
CA TYR A 369 9.28 2.68 -0.67
C TYR A 369 10.51 3.58 -0.75
N ILE A 370 10.25 4.90 -0.85
CA ILE A 370 11.31 5.94 -0.92
C ILE A 370 11.72 6.40 0.48
N HIS A 371 10.77 6.47 1.38
CA HIS A 371 10.97 7.02 2.73
C HIS A 371 10.92 5.93 3.79
N LYS A 372 11.73 6.08 4.84
CA LYS A 372 11.72 5.19 6.03
C LYS A 372 10.43 5.27 6.85
N THR A 373 9.57 6.27 6.59
CA THR A 373 8.33 6.46 7.33
C THR A 373 7.13 6.25 6.42
N ILE A 374 6.11 5.58 6.94
CA ILE A 374 4.84 5.32 6.27
C ILE A 374 3.67 5.68 7.18
N SER A 375 2.58 6.14 6.58
CA SER A 375 1.29 6.26 7.26
C SER A 375 0.55 4.93 7.20
N LEU A 376 0.24 4.37 8.35
CA LEU A 376 -0.44 3.09 8.50
C LEU A 376 -1.84 3.33 9.09
N TYR A 377 -2.87 2.96 8.35
CA TYR A 377 -4.23 2.97 8.87
C TYR A 377 -4.50 1.75 9.75
N LYS A 378 -5.06 1.99 10.94
CA LYS A 378 -5.39 0.94 11.90
C LYS A 378 -6.77 1.15 12.48
N ASN A 379 -7.60 0.12 12.48
CA ASN A 379 -8.98 0.11 12.97
C ASN A 379 -9.29 -1.10 13.87
N ASN A 380 -8.28 -1.61 14.55
CA ASN A 380 -8.42 -2.77 15.44
C ASN A 380 -7.44 -2.70 16.61
N LEU A 381 -7.72 -3.48 17.67
CA LEU A 381 -6.93 -3.53 18.89
C LEU A 381 -5.90 -4.66 18.92
N VAL A 382 -5.49 -5.20 17.77
CA VAL A 382 -4.42 -6.21 17.71
C VAL A 382 -3.07 -5.51 17.74
N TRP A 383 -2.37 -5.63 18.84
CA TRP A 383 -1.01 -5.12 19.02
C TRP A 383 -0.08 -6.30 19.29
N LEU A 384 1.04 -6.34 18.59
CA LEU A 384 2.08 -7.33 18.78
C LEU A 384 3.27 -6.68 19.49
N ASN A 385 3.93 -7.44 20.34
CA ASN A 385 5.22 -7.02 20.88
C ASN A 385 6.25 -6.96 19.75
N PRO A 386 7.32 -6.16 19.91
CA PRO A 386 8.44 -6.21 18.96
C PRO A 386 8.94 -7.63 18.78
N SER A 387 9.19 -8.01 17.54
CA SER A 387 9.75 -9.33 17.21
C SER A 387 11.06 -9.56 17.93
N LYS A 388 11.29 -10.81 18.37
CA LYS A 388 12.60 -11.23 18.88
C LYS A 388 13.58 -11.56 17.76
N SER A 389 13.11 -11.64 16.52
CA SER A 389 13.97 -11.78 15.37
C SER A 389 14.79 -10.50 15.17
N PRO A 390 16.12 -10.59 15.00
CA PRO A 390 16.93 -9.41 14.70
C PRO A 390 16.64 -8.82 13.32
N TYR A 391 15.84 -9.50 12.50
CA TYR A 391 15.48 -9.11 11.13
C TYR A 391 13.95 -9.00 10.92
N GLY A 392 13.16 -8.98 12.00
CA GLY A 392 11.70 -8.90 11.97
C GLY A 392 11.18 -7.48 12.19
#